data_9e7d5b5d413ed945b9028e101c154a98
#
_entry.id   9e7d5b5d413ed945b9028e101c154a98
#
_cell.length_a   1.000
_cell.length_b   1.000
_cell.length_c   1.000
_cell.angle_alpha   90.00
_cell.angle_beta   90.00
_cell.angle_gamma   90.00
#
_symmetry.space_group_name_H-M   'P 1'
#
loop_
_entity.id
_entity.type
_entity.pdbx_description
1 polymer ?
#
loop_
_entity_poly.entity_id
_entity_poly.type
_entity_poly.pdbx_seq_one_letter_code
_entity_poly.pdbx_strand_id
1 'polypeptide(L)'
;KEERGGQSMNWEYFILFAIAALVCWALGAFVAWKGTKSGWAYGFTFLGLAIFFSFIIGMWISLERPPMRTMGETRLWYSFFLPLAGLITYIRWKYKWILSFSCILSFVFICINIFKPEIHNKTLMPALQSPWFAPHVIVYMFAYAMLGAATVMAVYLLWFKKKEIERKE
;
A
#
# COMPACT_ATOMS: atom_id res chain seq x y z
N LYS A 1 -1.93 39.16 -6.83
CA LYS A 1 -1.63 37.72 -7.09
C LYS A 1 -2.88 36.99 -6.69
N GLU A 2 -3.69 36.69 -7.70
CA GLU A 2 -4.98 36.00 -7.54
C GLU A 2 -4.76 34.67 -6.84
N GLU A 3 -5.47 34.49 -5.74
CA GLU A 3 -5.74 33.17 -5.16
C GLU A 3 -6.43 32.32 -6.22
N ARG A 4 -5.70 31.41 -6.84
CA ARG A 4 -6.33 30.30 -7.53
C ARG A 4 -7.02 29.45 -6.46
N GLY A 5 -8.32 29.65 -6.29
CA GLY A 5 -9.20 28.85 -5.46
C GLY A 5 -9.38 27.44 -6.02
N GLY A 6 -8.27 26.72 -6.16
CA GLY A 6 -8.27 25.27 -6.29
C GLY A 6 -8.11 24.73 -4.89
N GLN A 7 -9.06 23.95 -4.40
CA GLN A 7 -8.94 23.22 -3.14
C GLN A 7 -7.63 22.44 -3.15
N SER A 8 -6.61 22.94 -2.43
CA SER A 8 -5.35 22.23 -2.28
C SER A 8 -5.64 20.92 -1.55
N MET A 9 -5.28 19.79 -2.18
CA MET A 9 -5.40 18.47 -1.54
C MET A 9 -4.46 18.43 -0.33
N ASN A 10 -5.05 18.43 0.87
CA ASN A 10 -4.34 18.39 2.15
C ASN A 10 -4.64 17.08 2.88
N TRP A 11 -3.92 16.85 3.99
CA TRP A 11 -4.15 15.70 4.87
C TRP A 11 -5.58 15.59 5.44
N GLU A 12 -6.37 16.67 5.38
CA GLU A 12 -7.79 16.66 5.78
C GLU A 12 -8.64 15.70 4.93
N TYR A 13 -8.34 15.62 3.64
CA TYR A 13 -9.04 14.70 2.72
C TYR A 13 -8.51 13.27 2.79
N PHE A 14 -7.35 13.05 3.43
CA PHE A 14 -6.70 11.74 3.49
C PHE A 14 -7.63 10.65 4.02
N ILE A 15 -8.37 10.94 5.10
CA ILE A 15 -9.27 9.96 5.74
C ILE A 15 -10.32 9.46 4.77
N LEU A 16 -10.90 10.36 3.97
CA LEU A 16 -11.95 9.99 3.01
C LEU A 16 -11.43 9.05 1.94
N PHE A 17 -10.30 9.41 1.31
CA PHE A 17 -9.68 8.58 0.27
C PHE A 17 -9.14 7.26 0.83
N ALA A 18 -8.58 7.29 2.03
CA ALA A 18 -8.08 6.12 2.72
C ALA A 18 -9.19 5.11 3.03
N ILE A 19 -10.32 5.55 3.60
CA ILE A 19 -11.46 4.69 3.87
C ILE A 19 -12.03 4.10 2.58
N ALA A 20 -12.22 4.91 1.53
CA ALA A 20 -12.71 4.45 0.25
C ALA A 20 -11.80 3.36 -0.37
N ALA A 21 -10.48 3.58 -0.35
CA ALA A 21 -9.51 2.60 -0.83
C ALA A 21 -9.51 1.32 0.01
N LEU A 22 -9.55 1.44 1.35
CA LEU A 22 -9.60 0.29 2.26
C LEU A 22 -10.84 -0.57 2.06
N VAL A 23 -12.01 0.05 1.87
CA VAL A 23 -13.26 -0.67 1.56
C VAL A 23 -13.11 -1.44 0.25
N CYS A 24 -12.57 -0.81 -0.79
CA CYS A 24 -12.33 -1.48 -2.07
C CYS A 24 -11.35 -2.66 -1.93
N TRP A 25 -10.25 -2.51 -1.18
CA TRP A 25 -9.28 -3.59 -0.94
C TRP A 25 -9.86 -4.72 -0.10
N ALA A 26 -10.64 -4.40 0.93
CA ALA A 26 -11.34 -5.40 1.73
C ALA A 26 -12.33 -6.21 0.88
N LEU A 27 -13.12 -5.54 0.02
CA LEU A 27 -14.02 -6.22 -0.91
C LEU A 27 -13.24 -7.08 -1.93
N GLY A 28 -12.12 -6.57 -2.47
CA GLY A 28 -11.26 -7.33 -3.38
C GLY A 28 -10.70 -8.59 -2.73
N ALA A 29 -10.18 -8.48 -1.51
CA ALA A 29 -9.68 -9.61 -0.73
C ALA A 29 -10.81 -10.62 -0.40
N PHE A 30 -11.97 -10.15 0.03
CA PHE A 30 -13.12 -11.00 0.34
C PHE A 30 -13.63 -11.77 -0.87
N VAL A 31 -13.77 -11.12 -2.03
CA VAL A 31 -14.17 -11.76 -3.28
C VAL A 31 -13.13 -12.78 -3.73
N ALA A 32 -11.83 -12.49 -3.55
CA ALA A 32 -10.75 -13.45 -3.83
C ALA A 32 -10.88 -14.73 -2.98
N TRP A 33 -11.23 -14.59 -1.70
CA TRP A 33 -11.43 -15.75 -0.80
C TRP A 33 -12.67 -16.57 -1.15
N LYS A 34 -13.79 -15.94 -1.51
CA LYS A 34 -15.02 -16.63 -1.91
C LYS A 34 -14.88 -17.43 -3.22
N GLY A 35 -13.79 -17.25 -3.96
CA GLY A 35 -13.57 -17.98 -5.20
C GLY A 35 -14.51 -17.58 -6.33
N THR A 36 -15.28 -16.50 -6.16
CA THR A 36 -16.08 -15.88 -7.22
C THR A 36 -15.14 -15.41 -8.34
N LYS A 37 -15.64 -15.17 -9.54
CA LYS A 37 -14.84 -14.80 -10.74
C LYS A 37 -13.67 -13.87 -10.37
N SER A 38 -12.45 -14.34 -10.56
CA SER A 38 -11.19 -13.60 -10.25
C SER A 38 -11.16 -12.15 -10.77
N GLY A 39 -11.90 -11.87 -11.85
CA GLY A 39 -11.99 -10.52 -12.42
C GLY A 39 -12.54 -9.46 -11.46
N TRP A 40 -13.51 -9.82 -10.62
CA TRP A 40 -14.06 -8.88 -9.63
C TRP A 40 -13.06 -8.54 -8.53
N ALA A 41 -12.27 -9.53 -8.09
CA ALA A 41 -11.21 -9.29 -7.11
C ALA A 41 -10.15 -8.32 -7.66
N TYR A 42 -9.75 -8.49 -8.93
CA TYR A 42 -8.84 -7.55 -9.60
C TYR A 42 -9.45 -6.17 -9.74
N GLY A 43 -10.73 -6.09 -10.17
CA GLY A 43 -11.43 -4.83 -10.36
C GLY A 43 -11.50 -4.01 -9.08
N PHE A 44 -11.93 -4.60 -7.96
CA PHE A 44 -12.02 -3.90 -6.68
C PHE A 44 -10.65 -3.48 -6.15
N THR A 45 -9.63 -4.35 -6.25
CA THR A 45 -8.29 -4.01 -5.78
C THR A 45 -7.68 -2.89 -6.63
N PHE A 46 -7.85 -2.94 -7.95
CA PHE A 46 -7.38 -1.91 -8.86
C PHE A 46 -8.11 -0.58 -8.64
N LEU A 47 -9.43 -0.61 -8.42
CA LEU A 47 -10.22 0.58 -8.09
C LEU A 47 -9.71 1.26 -6.81
N GLY A 48 -9.46 0.48 -5.76
CA GLY A 48 -8.88 1.00 -4.52
C GLY A 48 -7.49 1.63 -4.74
N LEU A 49 -6.65 0.99 -5.56
CA LEU A 49 -5.35 1.56 -5.96
C LEU A 49 -5.52 2.87 -6.74
N ALA A 50 -6.46 2.95 -7.67
CA ALA A 50 -6.72 4.16 -8.45
C ALA A 50 -7.21 5.31 -7.56
N ILE A 51 -8.13 5.04 -6.61
CA ILE A 51 -8.61 6.02 -5.63
C ILE A 51 -7.45 6.54 -4.78
N PHE A 52 -6.63 5.64 -4.23
CA PHE A 52 -5.51 6.04 -3.38
C PHE A 52 -4.43 6.79 -4.16
N PHE A 53 -4.16 6.37 -5.39
CA PHE A 53 -3.21 7.03 -6.28
C PHE A 53 -3.67 8.43 -6.69
N SER A 54 -4.99 8.62 -6.92
CA SER A 54 -5.53 9.96 -7.20
C SER A 54 -5.31 10.93 -6.04
N PHE A 55 -5.37 10.45 -4.79
CA PHE A 55 -5.00 11.26 -3.62
C PHE A 55 -3.50 11.64 -3.64
N ILE A 56 -2.62 10.68 -3.95
CA ILE A 56 -1.16 10.94 -4.04
C ILE A 56 -0.86 11.97 -5.12
N ILE A 57 -1.50 11.86 -6.29
CA ILE A 57 -1.35 12.84 -7.38
C ILE A 57 -1.89 14.20 -6.95
N GLY A 58 -3.05 14.25 -6.31
CA GLY A 58 -3.62 15.50 -5.80
C GLY A 58 -2.69 16.19 -4.81
N MET A 59 -2.09 15.44 -3.88
CA MET A 59 -1.04 15.95 -2.99
C MET A 59 0.20 16.41 -3.75
N TRP A 60 0.63 15.68 -4.77
CA TRP A 60 1.77 16.05 -5.59
C TRP A 60 1.57 17.41 -6.26
N ILE A 61 0.42 17.61 -6.88
CA ILE A 61 0.06 18.89 -7.52
C ILE A 61 -0.02 20.02 -6.48
N SER A 62 -0.62 19.74 -5.32
CA SER A 62 -0.79 20.72 -4.24
C SER A 62 0.54 21.14 -3.61
N LEU A 63 1.49 20.22 -3.49
CA LEU A 63 2.81 20.48 -2.90
C LEU A 63 3.84 20.99 -3.92
N GLU A 64 3.51 21.00 -5.22
CA GLU A 64 4.43 21.32 -6.33
C GLU A 64 5.72 20.46 -6.32
N ARG A 65 5.69 19.31 -5.62
CA ARG A 65 6.79 18.36 -5.47
C ARG A 65 6.26 16.95 -5.17
N PRO A 66 7.03 15.88 -5.48
CA PRO A 66 6.65 14.54 -5.07
C PRO A 66 6.49 14.46 -3.53
N PRO A 67 5.41 13.85 -3.02
CA PRO A 67 5.19 13.72 -1.58
C PRO A 67 6.10 12.63 -0.98
N MET A 68 7.39 12.97 -0.72
CA MET A 68 8.41 12.06 -0.19
C MET A 68 9.32 12.71 0.87
N ARG A 69 9.01 13.94 1.30
CA ARG A 69 9.87 14.68 2.25
C ARG A 69 9.56 14.41 3.71
N THR A 70 8.35 13.97 4.02
CA THR A 70 7.94 13.69 5.40
C THR A 70 7.76 12.20 5.65
N MET A 71 7.79 11.81 6.92
CA MET A 71 7.55 10.41 7.29
C MET A 71 6.12 9.96 6.93
N GLY A 72 5.14 10.85 7.01
CA GLY A 72 3.77 10.58 6.60
C GLY A 72 3.66 10.36 5.09
N GLU A 73 4.30 11.22 4.29
CA GLU A 73 4.34 11.10 2.83
C GLU A 73 4.99 9.78 2.39
N THR A 74 6.10 9.39 3.02
CA THR A 74 6.76 8.09 2.73
C THR A 74 5.83 6.91 3.01
N ARG A 75 5.06 6.96 4.09
CA ARG A 75 4.08 5.91 4.43
C ARG A 75 2.90 5.84 3.46
N LEU A 76 2.52 6.93 2.80
CA LEU A 76 1.55 6.89 1.71
C LEU A 76 2.02 5.96 0.58
N TRP A 77 3.28 6.07 0.20
CA TRP A 77 3.86 5.21 -0.83
C TRP A 77 3.90 3.74 -0.41
N TYR A 78 4.23 3.45 0.86
CA TYR A 78 4.14 2.07 1.37
C TYR A 78 2.71 1.54 1.29
N SER A 79 1.73 2.35 1.69
CA SER A 79 0.31 1.99 1.64
C SER A 79 -0.17 1.71 0.21
N PHE A 80 0.44 2.34 -0.79
CA PHE A 80 0.14 2.13 -2.20
C PHE A 80 0.86 0.91 -2.79
N PHE A 81 2.17 0.79 -2.55
CA PHE A 81 2.97 -0.28 -3.17
C PHE A 81 2.67 -1.67 -2.60
N LEU A 82 2.28 -1.78 -1.34
CA LEU A 82 1.94 -3.08 -0.75
C LEU A 82 0.75 -3.76 -1.44
N PRO A 83 -0.43 -3.14 -1.58
CA PRO A 83 -1.53 -3.75 -2.32
C PRO A 83 -1.23 -3.95 -3.81
N LEU A 84 -0.42 -3.06 -4.41
CA LEU A 84 0.02 -3.21 -5.79
C LEU A 84 0.88 -4.48 -5.96
N ALA A 85 1.87 -4.69 -5.10
CA ALA A 85 2.69 -5.91 -5.10
C ALA A 85 1.84 -7.16 -4.82
N GLY A 86 0.89 -7.08 -3.88
CA GLY A 86 -0.07 -8.13 -3.60
C GLY A 86 -0.95 -8.47 -4.80
N LEU A 87 -1.42 -7.46 -5.53
CA LEU A 87 -2.21 -7.64 -6.74
C LEU A 87 -1.40 -8.30 -7.86
N ILE A 88 -0.18 -7.83 -8.13
CA ILE A 88 0.73 -8.43 -9.13
C ILE A 88 0.98 -9.91 -8.80
N THR A 89 1.30 -10.20 -7.55
CA THR A 89 1.52 -11.57 -7.08
C THR A 89 0.26 -12.43 -7.24
N TYR A 90 -0.91 -11.87 -6.90
CA TYR A 90 -2.18 -12.57 -7.07
C TYR A 90 -2.55 -12.83 -8.54
N ILE A 91 -2.29 -11.89 -9.43
CA ILE A 91 -2.49 -12.08 -10.89
C ILE A 91 -1.59 -13.22 -11.39
N ARG A 92 -0.33 -13.25 -10.97
CA ARG A 92 0.68 -14.18 -11.51
C ARG A 92 0.58 -15.59 -10.93
N TRP A 93 0.35 -15.70 -9.59
CA TRP A 93 0.41 -16.99 -8.87
C TRP A 93 -0.90 -17.40 -8.20
N LYS A 94 -1.95 -16.55 -8.23
CA LYS A 94 -3.27 -16.81 -7.63
C LYS A 94 -3.26 -17.08 -6.12
N TYR A 95 -2.22 -16.65 -5.40
CA TYR A 95 -2.15 -16.78 -3.94
C TYR A 95 -3.03 -15.75 -3.25
N LYS A 96 -4.24 -16.16 -2.85
CA LYS A 96 -5.26 -15.31 -2.21
C LYS A 96 -4.77 -14.68 -0.89
N TRP A 97 -3.99 -15.42 -0.12
CA TRP A 97 -3.51 -14.97 1.18
C TRP A 97 -2.49 -13.82 1.07
N ILE A 98 -1.67 -13.78 0.03
CA ILE A 98 -0.71 -12.69 -0.20
C ILE A 98 -1.45 -11.38 -0.45
N LEU A 99 -2.53 -11.41 -1.25
CA LEU A 99 -3.35 -10.23 -1.47
C LEU A 99 -3.95 -9.71 -0.16
N SER A 100 -4.53 -10.61 0.66
CA SER A 100 -5.10 -10.23 1.96
C SER A 100 -4.04 -9.69 2.92
N PHE A 101 -2.87 -10.33 2.98
CA PHE A 101 -1.76 -9.90 3.82
C PHE A 101 -1.24 -8.51 3.44
N SER A 102 -1.05 -8.24 2.14
CA SER A 102 -0.62 -6.93 1.66
C SER A 102 -1.64 -5.83 1.94
N CYS A 103 -2.95 -6.13 1.83
CA CYS A 103 -4.00 -5.19 2.21
C CYS A 103 -4.02 -4.90 3.72
N ILE A 104 -3.77 -5.91 4.56
CA ILE A 104 -3.67 -5.73 6.03
C ILE A 104 -2.47 -4.84 6.38
N LEU A 105 -1.31 -5.08 5.77
CA LEU A 105 -0.13 -4.23 6.00
C LEU A 105 -0.38 -2.79 5.55
N SER A 106 -1.02 -2.59 4.41
CA SER A 106 -1.40 -1.26 3.94
C SER A 106 -2.36 -0.58 4.93
N PHE A 107 -3.35 -1.31 5.46
CA PHE A 107 -4.24 -0.82 6.51
C PHE A 107 -3.47 -0.32 7.73
N VAL A 108 -2.45 -1.08 8.19
CA VAL A 108 -1.62 -0.66 9.33
C VAL A 108 -0.91 0.66 9.05
N PHE A 109 -0.31 0.84 7.86
CA PHE A 109 0.35 2.11 7.50
C PHE A 109 -0.62 3.28 7.40
N ILE A 110 -1.82 3.05 6.88
CA ILE A 110 -2.89 4.06 6.84
C ILE A 110 -3.32 4.43 8.26
N CYS A 111 -3.52 3.46 9.15
CA CYS A 111 -3.83 3.71 10.54
C CYS A 111 -2.75 4.55 11.23
N ILE A 112 -1.46 4.26 11.00
CA ILE A 112 -0.37 5.06 11.56
C ILE A 112 -0.45 6.51 11.08
N ASN A 113 -0.77 6.75 9.80
CA ASN A 113 -0.94 8.10 9.26
C ASN A 113 -2.15 8.83 9.86
N ILE A 114 -3.22 8.12 10.21
CA ILE A 114 -4.42 8.70 10.84
C ILE A 114 -4.15 9.02 12.31
N PHE A 115 -3.58 8.06 13.07
CA PHE A 115 -3.42 8.19 14.52
C PHE A 115 -2.21 9.02 14.96
N LYS A 116 -1.24 9.25 14.06
CA LYS A 116 -0.03 10.04 14.34
C LYS A 116 0.13 11.20 13.37
N PRO A 117 -0.72 12.24 13.43
CA PRO A 117 -0.64 13.39 12.50
C PRO A 117 0.68 14.17 12.64
N GLU A 118 1.37 14.08 13.77
CA GLU A 118 2.68 14.70 14.01
C GLU A 118 3.76 14.29 13.00
N ILE A 119 3.64 13.08 12.40
CA ILE A 119 4.58 12.60 11.39
C ILE A 119 4.43 13.30 10.03
N HIS A 120 3.31 13.97 9.79
CA HIS A 120 3.08 14.71 8.55
C HIS A 120 4.02 15.92 8.43
N ASN A 121 4.44 16.49 9.57
CA ASN A 121 5.35 17.65 9.65
C ASN A 121 6.81 17.25 9.93
N LYS A 122 7.08 15.98 10.30
CA LYS A 122 8.45 15.51 10.51
C LYS A 122 9.15 15.31 9.17
N THR A 123 10.01 16.28 8.80
CA THR A 123 10.86 16.17 7.61
C THR A 123 11.92 15.08 7.79
N LEU A 124 12.25 14.42 6.68
CA LEU A 124 13.38 13.50 6.62
C LEU A 124 14.70 14.26 6.79
N MET A 125 15.74 13.58 7.25
CA MET A 125 17.08 14.16 7.37
C MET A 125 17.54 14.76 6.04
N PRO A 126 18.36 15.85 6.05
CA PRO A 126 18.81 16.53 4.82
C PRO A 126 19.46 15.58 3.80
N ALA A 127 20.18 14.55 4.27
CA ALA A 127 20.79 13.54 3.42
C ALA A 127 19.75 12.74 2.57
N LEU A 128 18.52 12.62 3.05
CA LEU A 128 17.42 11.92 2.37
C LEU A 128 16.58 12.83 1.48
N GLN A 129 16.94 14.09 1.33
CA GLN A 129 16.23 15.07 0.49
C GLN A 129 16.81 15.24 -0.92
N SER A 130 17.75 14.37 -1.31
CA SER A 130 18.32 14.35 -2.66
C SER A 130 17.27 13.98 -3.72
N PRO A 131 17.32 14.54 -4.95
CA PRO A 131 16.46 14.12 -6.07
C PRO A 131 16.54 12.61 -6.37
N TRP A 132 17.69 12.00 -6.13
CA TRP A 132 17.91 10.55 -6.31
C TRP A 132 17.30 9.71 -5.19
N PHE A 133 16.88 10.33 -4.10
CA PHE A 133 16.22 9.62 -2.99
C PHE A 133 14.89 9.00 -3.42
N ALA A 134 14.08 9.72 -4.20
CA ALA A 134 12.77 9.24 -4.64
C ALA A 134 12.84 7.94 -5.46
N PRO A 135 13.62 7.84 -6.57
CA PRO A 135 13.79 6.58 -7.31
C PRO A 135 14.35 5.46 -6.45
N HIS A 136 15.34 5.77 -5.61
CA HIS A 136 15.97 4.79 -4.72
C HIS A 136 14.98 4.20 -3.72
N VAL A 137 14.18 5.04 -3.06
CA VAL A 137 13.17 4.61 -2.10
C VAL A 137 12.08 3.79 -2.76
N ILE A 138 11.61 4.15 -3.97
CA ILE A 138 10.61 3.40 -4.72
C ILE A 138 11.10 1.96 -4.98
N VAL A 139 12.34 1.81 -5.46
CA VAL A 139 12.92 0.49 -5.72
C VAL A 139 13.05 -0.32 -4.42
N TYR A 140 13.51 0.30 -3.34
CA TYR A 140 13.62 -0.37 -2.04
C TYR A 140 12.26 -0.79 -1.48
N MET A 141 11.25 0.08 -1.55
CA MET A 141 9.89 -0.23 -1.09
C MET A 141 9.33 -1.46 -1.81
N PHE A 142 9.52 -1.51 -3.13
CA PHE A 142 9.07 -2.64 -3.92
C PHE A 142 9.85 -3.91 -3.58
N ALA A 143 11.19 -3.81 -3.47
CA ALA A 143 12.06 -4.93 -3.09
C ALA A 143 11.71 -5.49 -1.71
N TYR A 144 11.50 -4.63 -0.71
CA TYR A 144 11.10 -5.06 0.63
C TYR A 144 9.70 -5.67 0.68
N ALA A 145 8.76 -5.15 -0.10
CA ALA A 145 7.43 -5.75 -0.23
C ALA A 145 7.52 -7.18 -0.80
N MET A 146 8.33 -7.38 -1.84
CA MET A 146 8.57 -8.70 -2.42
C MET A 146 9.30 -9.63 -1.45
N LEU A 147 10.30 -9.14 -0.72
CA LEU A 147 11.03 -9.91 0.29
C LEU A 147 10.11 -10.32 1.44
N GLY A 148 9.27 -9.40 1.92
CA GLY A 148 8.25 -9.69 2.93
C GLY A 148 7.28 -10.79 2.48
N ALA A 149 6.78 -10.70 1.25
CA ALA A 149 5.91 -11.72 0.67
C ALA A 149 6.62 -13.09 0.57
N ALA A 150 7.88 -13.10 0.12
CA ALA A 150 8.69 -14.32 0.04
C ALA A 150 8.94 -14.94 1.42
N THR A 151 9.23 -14.14 2.43
CA THR A 151 9.44 -14.59 3.82
C THR A 151 8.17 -15.24 4.39
N VAL A 152 7.02 -14.60 4.22
CA VAL A 152 5.74 -15.16 4.69
C VAL A 152 5.42 -16.46 3.94
N MET A 153 5.70 -16.53 2.64
CA MET A 153 5.54 -17.76 1.86
C MET A 153 6.46 -18.88 2.37
N ALA A 154 7.70 -18.58 2.67
CA ALA A 154 8.65 -19.55 3.21
C ALA A 154 8.18 -20.10 4.57
N VAL A 155 7.73 -19.23 5.47
CA VAL A 155 7.17 -19.65 6.77
C VAL A 155 5.93 -20.53 6.58
N TYR A 156 5.02 -20.15 5.68
CA TYR A 156 3.83 -20.93 5.36
C TYR A 156 4.19 -22.35 4.87
N LEU A 157 5.14 -22.46 3.92
CA LEU A 157 5.58 -23.74 3.38
C LEU A 157 6.26 -24.62 4.45
N LEU A 158 7.09 -24.03 5.31
CA LEU A 158 7.74 -24.76 6.41
C LEU A 158 6.70 -25.32 7.38
N TRP A 159 5.67 -24.55 7.72
CA TRP A 159 4.62 -24.98 8.64
C TRP A 159 3.77 -26.12 8.05
N PHE A 160 3.40 -26.03 6.77
CA PHE A 160 2.68 -27.10 6.10
C PHE A 160 3.49 -28.39 5.95
N LYS A 161 4.78 -28.26 5.60
CA LYS A 161 5.69 -29.41 5.50
C LYS A 161 5.86 -30.10 6.85
N LYS A 162 6.01 -29.35 7.93
CA LYS A 162 6.07 -29.89 9.29
C LYS A 162 4.80 -30.69 9.63
N LYS A 163 3.62 -30.12 9.37
CA LYS A 163 2.34 -30.78 9.63
C LYS A 163 2.10 -32.04 8.79
N GLU A 164 2.69 -32.12 7.59
CA GLU A 164 2.62 -33.30 6.74
C GLU A 164 3.53 -34.45 7.26
N ILE A 165 4.68 -34.09 7.82
CA ILE A 165 5.61 -35.06 8.45
C ILE A 165 4.97 -35.62 9.71
N GLU A 166 4.44 -34.78 10.61
CA GLU A 166 3.74 -35.21 11.84
C GLU A 166 2.49 -36.10 11.59
N ARG A 167 1.90 -36.04 10.40
CA ARG A 167 0.77 -36.88 10.02
C ARG A 167 1.21 -38.27 9.53
N LYS A 168 2.46 -38.42 9.12
CA LYS A 168 3.01 -39.67 8.60
C LYS A 168 3.73 -40.52 9.67
N GLU A 169 3.99 -39.95 10.83
CA GLU A 169 4.42 -40.64 12.05
C GLU A 169 3.21 -41.13 12.88
#